data_d97ba0badda295cb5b39378d4a86ff7c
#
_entry.id   d97ba0badda295cb5b39378d4a86ff7c
#
_cell.length_a   1.000
_cell.length_b   1.000
_cell.length_c   1.000
_cell.angle_alpha   90.00
_cell.angle_beta   90.00
_cell.angle_gamma   90.00
#
_symmetry.space_group_name_H-M   'P 1'
#
loop_
_entity.id
_entity.type
_entity.pdbx_description
1 polymer ?
#
loop_
_entity_poly.entity_id
_entity_poly.type
_entity_poly.pdbx_seq_one_letter_code
_entity_poly.pdbx_strand_id
1 'polypeptide(L)'
;MEYDEKTLAFGRYCDAMGEALLMMIHPMLEKRIGISLIPCYSFLRFYTPESRLPRHLDRPSCVIRATLPIGSYQSEPANWPIWVESEGKDLPVNLQLGEILAYRGAEVTHWREPLQKGIWLQLFLHYVDANGEYTDYA
;
A
#
# COMPACT_ATOMS: atom_id res chain seq x y z
N MET A 1 -6.14 6.71 -15.59
CA MET A 1 -5.20 6.85 -14.47
C MET A 1 -4.78 8.30 -14.33
N GLU A 2 -4.71 8.76 -13.11
CA GLU A 2 -4.29 10.13 -12.82
C GLU A 2 -2.81 10.18 -12.45
N TYR A 3 -2.11 11.21 -12.90
CA TYR A 3 -0.71 11.43 -12.59
C TYR A 3 -0.56 12.25 -11.31
N ASP A 4 0.31 11.80 -10.41
CA ASP A 4 0.60 12.48 -9.15
C ASP A 4 2.04 13.01 -9.18
N GLU A 5 2.20 14.33 -9.13
CA GLU A 5 3.52 14.95 -9.18
C GLU A 5 4.38 14.70 -7.93
N LYS A 6 3.76 14.42 -6.79
CA LYS A 6 4.51 14.14 -5.55
C LYS A 6 5.22 12.80 -5.62
N THR A 7 4.58 11.81 -6.25
CA THR A 7 5.14 10.47 -6.40
C THR A 7 5.76 10.26 -7.78
N LEU A 8 5.48 11.14 -8.74
CA LEU A 8 5.86 10.97 -10.14
C LEU A 8 5.35 9.64 -10.67
N ALA A 9 4.12 9.30 -10.33
CA ALA A 9 3.51 8.02 -10.65
C ALA A 9 2.06 8.22 -11.08
N PHE A 10 1.51 7.21 -11.76
CA PHE A 10 0.10 7.18 -12.12
C PHE A 10 -0.68 6.37 -11.08
N GLY A 11 -1.91 6.77 -10.83
CA GLY A 11 -2.77 6.08 -9.86
C GLY A 11 -4.20 5.94 -10.34
N ARG A 12 -4.90 4.96 -9.79
CA ARG A 12 -6.31 4.71 -10.09
C ARG A 12 -7.03 4.15 -8.87
N TYR A 13 -8.09 4.84 -8.45
CA TYR A 13 -8.97 4.36 -7.39
C TYR A 13 -9.96 3.34 -7.92
N CYS A 14 -10.30 2.38 -7.08
CA CYS A 14 -11.42 1.46 -7.30
C CYS A 14 -11.33 0.68 -8.62
N ASP A 15 -10.11 0.26 -8.98
CA ASP A 15 -9.92 -0.66 -10.08
C ASP A 15 -10.62 -1.99 -9.77
N ALA A 16 -11.26 -2.60 -10.77
CA ALA A 16 -12.06 -3.81 -10.54
C ALA A 16 -11.28 -4.94 -9.88
N MET A 17 -10.03 -5.16 -10.31
CA MET A 17 -9.17 -6.18 -9.69
C MET A 17 -8.81 -5.79 -8.25
N GLY A 18 -8.52 -4.51 -8.03
CA GLY A 18 -8.20 -4.01 -6.69
C GLY A 18 -9.35 -4.16 -5.73
N GLU A 19 -10.58 -3.87 -6.18
CA GLU A 19 -11.77 -4.03 -5.35
C GLU A 19 -12.06 -5.50 -5.07
N ALA A 20 -11.84 -6.39 -6.03
CA ALA A 20 -11.98 -7.83 -5.81
C ALA A 20 -10.99 -8.33 -4.75
N LEU A 21 -9.73 -7.91 -4.84
CA LEU A 21 -8.70 -8.29 -3.87
C LEU A 21 -8.98 -7.69 -2.49
N LEU A 22 -9.50 -6.47 -2.44
CA LEU A 22 -9.92 -5.83 -1.19
C LEU A 22 -10.90 -6.73 -0.43
N MET A 23 -11.88 -7.29 -1.13
CA MET A 23 -12.87 -8.16 -0.53
C MET A 23 -12.32 -9.55 -0.23
N MET A 24 -11.48 -10.12 -1.09
CA MET A 24 -10.93 -11.45 -0.90
C MET A 24 -9.93 -11.52 0.24
N ILE A 25 -9.13 -10.48 0.42
CA ILE A 25 -8.08 -10.43 1.44
C ILE A 25 -8.66 -10.06 2.81
N HIS A 26 -9.81 -9.42 2.84
CA HIS A 26 -10.47 -8.94 4.06
C HIS A 26 -10.54 -9.99 5.19
N PRO A 27 -11.13 -11.19 4.98
CA PRO A 27 -11.22 -12.16 6.07
C PRO A 27 -9.84 -12.68 6.52
N MET A 28 -8.89 -12.76 5.62
CA MET A 28 -7.53 -13.18 5.97
C MET A 28 -6.85 -12.15 6.87
N LEU A 29 -7.02 -10.86 6.57
CA LEU A 29 -6.46 -9.78 7.40
C LEU A 29 -7.10 -9.76 8.78
N GLU A 30 -8.42 -9.90 8.87
CA GLU A 30 -9.11 -9.95 10.16
C GLU A 30 -8.57 -11.07 11.03
N LYS A 31 -8.36 -12.24 10.45
CA LYS A 31 -7.82 -13.39 11.17
C LYS A 31 -6.39 -13.15 11.66
N ARG A 32 -5.56 -12.51 10.83
CA ARG A 32 -4.15 -12.24 11.17
C ARG A 32 -3.99 -11.13 12.19
N ILE A 33 -4.79 -10.07 12.07
CA ILE A 33 -4.66 -8.87 12.91
C ILE A 33 -5.47 -9.03 14.19
N GLY A 34 -6.55 -9.80 14.15
CA GLY A 34 -7.36 -10.08 15.34
C GLY A 34 -8.41 -9.02 15.64
N ILE A 35 -8.74 -8.16 14.67
CA ILE A 35 -9.80 -7.16 14.81
C ILE A 35 -10.75 -7.24 13.62
N SER A 36 -11.99 -6.81 13.82
CA SER A 36 -12.97 -6.73 12.75
C SER A 36 -12.70 -5.49 11.91
N LEU A 37 -12.66 -5.64 10.60
CA LEU A 37 -12.34 -4.59 9.65
C LEU A 37 -13.50 -4.35 8.69
N ILE A 38 -13.63 -3.09 8.24
CA ILE A 38 -14.54 -2.71 7.17
C ILE A 38 -13.69 -2.32 5.97
N PRO A 39 -13.89 -2.99 4.81
CA PRO A 39 -13.18 -2.59 3.58
C PRO A 39 -13.65 -1.21 3.13
N CYS A 40 -12.71 -0.34 2.75
CA CYS A 40 -13.04 1.01 2.29
C CYS A 40 -12.84 1.15 0.80
N TYR A 41 -11.61 1.07 0.34
CA TYR A 41 -11.30 1.24 -1.08
C TYR A 41 -9.93 0.68 -1.41
N SER A 42 -9.70 0.46 -2.71
CA SER A 42 -8.40 0.11 -3.24
C SER A 42 -7.83 1.27 -4.06
N PHE A 43 -6.51 1.30 -4.14
CA PHE A 43 -5.79 2.26 -4.96
C PHE A 43 -4.65 1.53 -5.66
N LEU A 44 -4.62 1.62 -6.99
CA LEU A 44 -3.57 1.03 -7.81
C LEU A 44 -2.59 2.13 -8.21
N ARG A 45 -1.30 1.88 -8.02
CA ARG A 45 -0.27 2.83 -8.41
C ARG A 45 0.71 2.18 -9.38
N PHE A 46 1.01 2.93 -10.44
CA PHE A 46 1.91 2.53 -11.50
C PHE A 46 3.15 3.43 -11.42
N TYR A 47 4.27 2.83 -11.00
CA TYR A 47 5.53 3.54 -10.85
C TYR A 47 6.43 3.29 -12.07
N THR A 48 7.11 4.33 -12.50
CA THR A 48 8.10 4.30 -13.58
C THR A 48 9.42 4.83 -13.04
N PRO A 49 10.51 4.78 -13.83
CA PRO A 49 11.78 5.34 -13.35
C PRO A 49 11.62 6.78 -12.86
N GLU A 50 12.25 7.10 -11.76
CA GLU A 50 12.15 8.33 -11.00
C GLU A 50 10.93 8.43 -10.09
N SER A 51 9.91 7.57 -10.26
CA SER A 51 8.78 7.54 -9.32
C SER A 51 9.25 7.21 -7.91
N ARG A 52 8.61 7.83 -6.95
CA ARG A 52 8.95 7.68 -5.54
C ARG A 52 7.71 7.82 -4.67
N LEU A 53 7.85 7.51 -3.41
CA LEU A 53 6.83 7.78 -2.40
C LEU A 53 7.51 8.58 -1.29
N PRO A 54 7.22 9.90 -1.15
CA PRO A 54 7.83 10.71 -0.11
C PRO A 54 7.52 10.16 1.29
N ARG A 55 8.45 10.37 2.20
CA ARG A 55 8.31 9.97 3.61
C ARG A 55 7.08 10.64 4.21
N HIS A 56 6.14 9.86 4.75
CA HIS A 56 4.89 10.40 5.26
C HIS A 56 4.16 9.45 6.20
N LEU A 57 3.14 9.99 6.84
CA LEU A 57 2.10 9.24 7.54
C LEU A 57 0.81 9.38 6.73
N ASP A 58 -0.02 8.37 6.75
CA ASP A 58 -1.33 8.44 6.12
C ASP A 58 -2.29 9.30 6.96
N ARG A 59 -3.44 9.64 6.38
CA ARG A 59 -4.50 10.35 7.11
C ARG A 59 -4.96 9.51 8.30
N PRO A 60 -5.42 10.14 9.40
CA PRO A 60 -5.90 9.39 10.56
C PRO A 60 -6.99 8.36 10.24
N SER A 61 -7.81 8.59 9.21
CA SER A 61 -8.85 7.65 8.78
C SER A 61 -8.30 6.41 8.08
N CYS A 62 -7.03 6.41 7.66
CA CYS A 62 -6.40 5.25 7.04
C CYS A 62 -5.88 4.32 8.13
N VAL A 63 -6.79 3.65 8.84
CA VAL A 63 -6.46 2.88 10.05
C VAL A 63 -5.58 1.68 9.74
N ILE A 64 -6.00 0.83 8.81
CA ILE A 64 -5.21 -0.33 8.38
C ILE A 64 -5.02 -0.25 6.87
N ARG A 65 -3.78 -0.32 6.47
CA ARG A 65 -3.40 -0.39 5.07
C ARG A 65 -2.71 -1.73 4.81
N ALA A 66 -3.12 -2.40 3.76
CA ALA A 66 -2.40 -3.55 3.23
C ALA A 66 -1.87 -3.17 1.86
N THR A 67 -0.59 -3.43 1.61
CA THR A 67 0.00 -3.13 0.32
C THR A 67 0.69 -4.35 -0.24
N LEU A 68 0.59 -4.55 -1.55
CA LEU A 68 1.22 -5.68 -2.21
C LEU A 68 1.63 -5.32 -3.63
N PRO A 69 2.82 -5.78 -4.07
CA PRO A 69 3.18 -5.67 -5.47
C PRO A 69 2.42 -6.70 -6.28
N ILE A 70 1.83 -6.27 -7.41
CA ILE A 70 1.06 -7.17 -8.27
C ILE A 70 1.68 -7.34 -9.65
N GLY A 71 2.69 -6.56 -9.98
CA GLY A 71 3.39 -6.68 -11.24
C GLY A 71 4.66 -5.87 -11.25
N SER A 72 5.64 -6.33 -11.98
CA SER A 72 6.86 -5.58 -12.20
C SER A 72 7.51 -5.99 -13.52
N TYR A 73 8.24 -5.06 -14.11
CA TYR A 73 9.06 -5.33 -15.28
C TYR A 73 10.44 -4.72 -15.02
N GLN A 74 11.39 -5.59 -14.73
CA GLN A 74 12.77 -5.23 -14.45
C GLN A 74 13.67 -6.29 -15.07
N SER A 75 14.87 -5.89 -15.52
CA SER A 75 15.85 -6.80 -16.10
C SER A 75 16.49 -7.72 -15.06
N GLU A 76 16.37 -7.37 -13.78
CA GLU A 76 16.85 -8.14 -12.64
C GLU A 76 15.66 -8.59 -11.80
N PRO A 77 15.84 -9.51 -10.84
CA PRO A 77 14.76 -9.85 -9.90
C PRO A 77 14.18 -8.59 -9.27
N ALA A 78 12.86 -8.56 -9.16
CA ALA A 78 12.18 -7.41 -8.63
C ALA A 78 12.65 -7.12 -7.19
N ASN A 79 13.22 -5.95 -6.98
CA ASN A 79 13.73 -5.54 -5.67
C ASN A 79 13.60 -4.03 -5.54
N TRP A 80 12.48 -3.61 -4.95
CA TRP A 80 12.25 -2.20 -4.68
C TRP A 80 11.49 -2.07 -3.36
N PRO A 81 12.21 -1.90 -2.26
CA PRO A 81 11.60 -1.95 -0.94
C PRO A 81 10.69 -0.78 -0.65
N ILE A 82 9.68 -1.04 0.17
CA ILE A 82 9.01 0.02 0.91
C ILE A 82 9.76 0.15 2.23
N TRP A 83 10.09 1.38 2.61
CA TRP A 83 10.78 1.67 3.85
C TRP A 83 9.77 2.04 4.93
N VAL A 84 9.99 1.56 6.12
CA VAL A 84 9.17 1.90 7.28
C VAL A 84 10.09 2.29 8.44
N GLU A 85 9.60 3.19 9.29
CA GLU A 85 10.30 3.55 10.51
C GLU A 85 9.70 2.75 11.66
N SER A 86 10.57 2.02 12.36
CA SER A 86 10.17 1.21 13.52
C SER A 86 11.18 1.39 14.63
N GLU A 87 10.72 1.79 15.80
CA GLU A 87 11.56 1.98 16.97
C GLU A 87 12.78 2.87 16.71
N GLY A 88 12.56 3.95 15.95
CA GLY A 88 13.61 4.91 15.63
C GLY A 88 14.58 4.47 14.55
N LYS A 89 14.31 3.34 13.88
CA LYS A 89 15.15 2.80 12.82
C LYS A 89 14.41 2.72 11.50
N ASP A 90 15.11 3.01 10.42
CA ASP A 90 14.59 2.87 9.06
C ASP A 90 14.82 1.43 8.60
N LEU A 91 13.75 0.74 8.25
CA LEU A 91 13.80 -0.66 7.84
C LEU A 91 13.25 -0.83 6.42
N PRO A 92 14.01 -1.48 5.51
CA PRO A 92 13.49 -1.81 4.20
C PRO A 92 12.66 -3.09 4.28
N VAL A 93 11.50 -3.08 3.63
CA VAL A 93 10.65 -4.27 3.51
C VAL A 93 10.59 -4.65 2.04
N ASN A 94 11.20 -5.79 1.70
CA ASN A 94 11.19 -6.32 0.35
C ASN A 94 10.05 -7.30 0.19
N LEU A 95 9.07 -6.95 -0.64
CA LEU A 95 7.92 -7.80 -0.92
C LEU A 95 8.08 -8.42 -2.30
N GLN A 96 7.91 -9.73 -2.36
CA GLN A 96 7.77 -10.42 -3.64
C GLN A 96 6.36 -10.23 -4.16
N LEU A 97 6.15 -10.46 -5.46
CA LEU A 97 4.82 -10.35 -6.06
C LEU A 97 3.82 -11.19 -5.26
N GLY A 98 2.73 -10.56 -4.85
CA GLY A 98 1.68 -11.21 -4.07
C GLY A 98 1.89 -11.26 -2.57
N GLU A 99 3.06 -10.89 -2.06
CA GLU A 99 3.26 -10.77 -0.62
C GLU A 99 2.65 -9.48 -0.11
N ILE A 100 2.09 -9.53 1.09
CA ILE A 100 1.33 -8.40 1.66
C ILE A 100 2.02 -7.87 2.91
N LEU A 101 2.19 -6.55 2.97
CA LEU A 101 2.54 -5.85 4.19
C LEU A 101 1.30 -5.13 4.71
N ALA A 102 0.87 -5.48 5.93
CA ALA A 102 -0.22 -4.78 6.60
C ALA A 102 0.35 -3.91 7.71
N TYR A 103 -0.11 -2.67 7.81
CA TYR A 103 0.40 -1.72 8.80
C TYR A 103 -0.62 -0.63 9.10
N ARG A 104 -0.40 0.06 10.23
CA ARG A 104 -1.21 1.20 10.61
C ARG A 104 -0.64 2.44 9.92
N GLY A 105 -1.19 2.78 8.75
CA GLY A 105 -0.65 3.83 7.90
C GLY A 105 -0.55 5.21 8.56
N ALA A 106 -1.46 5.52 9.48
CA ALA A 106 -1.44 6.80 10.20
C ALA A 106 -0.41 6.83 11.34
N GLU A 107 0.14 5.68 11.73
CA GLU A 107 1.08 5.59 12.85
C GLU A 107 2.48 5.21 12.43
N VAL A 108 2.65 4.61 11.25
CA VAL A 108 3.95 4.13 10.76
C VAL A 108 4.40 5.00 9.60
N THR A 109 5.47 5.75 9.81
CA THR A 109 6.09 6.53 8.74
C THR A 109 6.65 5.58 7.69
N HIS A 110 6.31 5.83 6.43
CA HIS A 110 6.71 4.95 5.34
C HIS A 110 7.01 5.75 4.07
N TRP A 111 7.84 5.18 3.21
CA TRP A 111 8.27 5.83 1.96
C TRP A 111 8.91 4.84 1.00
N ARG A 112 9.13 5.28 -0.23
CA ARG A 112 9.94 4.57 -1.23
C ARG A 112 10.94 5.52 -1.85
N GLU A 113 12.17 5.07 -1.99
CA GLU A 113 13.21 5.79 -2.71
C GLU A 113 12.87 5.78 -4.22
N PRO A 114 13.46 6.69 -5.03
CA PRO A 114 13.18 6.70 -6.46
C PRO A 114 13.45 5.35 -7.13
N LEU A 115 12.51 4.91 -7.96
CA LEU A 115 12.67 3.70 -8.75
C LEU A 115 13.77 3.94 -9.78
N GLN A 116 14.77 3.07 -9.80
CA GLN A 116 15.93 3.27 -10.67
C GLN A 116 15.64 2.85 -12.11
N LYS A 117 14.96 1.73 -12.28
CA LYS A 117 14.66 1.18 -13.61
C LYS A 117 13.43 0.30 -13.57
N GLY A 118 12.83 0.11 -14.74
CA GLY A 118 11.69 -0.78 -14.88
C GLY A 118 10.36 -0.15 -14.54
N ILE A 119 9.37 -0.98 -14.34
CA ILE A 119 8.00 -0.60 -14.03
C ILE A 119 7.55 -1.40 -12.83
N TRP A 120 6.76 -0.78 -11.96
CA TRP A 120 6.28 -1.43 -10.75
C TRP A 120 4.81 -1.09 -10.51
N LEU A 121 3.98 -2.13 -10.36
CA LEU A 121 2.57 -1.98 -10.02
C LEU A 121 2.36 -2.37 -8.57
N GLN A 122 1.80 -1.47 -7.81
CA GLN A 122 1.53 -1.67 -6.39
C GLN A 122 0.07 -1.43 -6.10
N LEU A 123 -0.54 -2.34 -5.35
CA LEU A 123 -1.92 -2.21 -4.92
C LEU A 123 -1.95 -1.83 -3.44
N PHE A 124 -2.80 -0.86 -3.11
CA PHE A 124 -3.04 -0.41 -1.75
C PHE A 124 -4.48 -0.70 -1.38
N LEU A 125 -4.68 -1.38 -0.26
CA LEU A 125 -5.99 -1.75 0.24
C LEU A 125 -6.22 -1.03 1.58
N HIS A 126 -7.35 -0.35 1.71
CA HIS A 126 -7.68 0.44 2.88
C HIS A 126 -8.84 -0.16 3.65
N TYR A 127 -8.64 -0.32 4.95
CA TYR A 127 -9.65 -0.84 5.87
C TYR A 127 -9.72 0.05 7.11
N VAL A 128 -10.87 0.09 7.73
CA VAL A 128 -11.03 0.75 9.03
C VAL A 128 -11.44 -0.28 10.07
N ASP A 129 -11.16 0.02 11.34
CA ASP A 129 -11.60 -0.81 12.45
C ASP A 129 -13.12 -0.71 12.56
N ALA A 130 -13.82 -1.85 12.50
CA ALA A 130 -15.28 -1.88 12.54
C ALA A 130 -15.83 -1.32 13.87
N ASN A 131 -15.04 -1.33 14.91
CA ASN A 131 -15.39 -0.80 16.23
C ASN A 131 -14.72 0.54 16.52
N GLY A 132 -14.12 1.17 15.52
CA GLY A 132 -13.42 2.44 15.65
C GLY A 132 -14.29 3.63 15.27
N GLU A 133 -13.67 4.81 15.27
CA GLU A 133 -14.35 6.08 15.03
C GLU A 133 -14.45 6.49 13.55
N TYR A 134 -13.80 5.74 12.65
CA TYR A 134 -13.73 6.11 11.23
C TYR A 134 -14.61 5.25 10.32
N THR A 135 -15.66 4.64 10.87
CA THR A 135 -16.54 3.75 10.10
C THR A 135 -17.29 4.46 8.97
N ASP A 136 -17.47 5.78 9.06
CA ASP A 136 -18.12 6.59 8.03
C ASP A 136 -17.27 6.69 6.76
N TYR A 137 -16.01 6.31 6.82
CA TYR A 137 -15.11 6.31 5.66
C TYR A 137 -15.09 4.98 4.90
N ALA A 138 -15.91 4.06 5.32
CA ALA A 138 -16.03 2.76 4.67
C ALA A 138 -16.79 2.85 3.34
#